data_04331b20e97f5c35119416118ebe98a8
#
_entry.id   04331b20e97f5c35119416118ebe98a8
#
_cell.length_a   1.000
_cell.length_b   1.000
_cell.length_c   1.000
_cell.angle_alpha   90.00
_cell.angle_beta   90.00
_cell.angle_gamma   90.00
#
_symmetry.space_group_name_H-M   'P 1'
#
loop_
_entity.id
_entity.type
_entity.pdbx_description
1 polymer ?
#
loop_
_entity_poly.entity_id
_entity_poly.type
_entity_poly.pdbx_seq_one_letter_code
_entity_poly.pdbx_strand_id
1 'polypeptide(L)'
;MKIKQIASLLLFVISLCLPLSAKDIFVSLSTGKNKNAGTKEAPYKNLWKAIAVAKDNDVIHIAEGIYPGRMKCGWFKLIKPVSLIGGYSADFAQRDPLKFKTMFQPRNEHNDKKAGAQGILHIELDRSPMKAPKGFHMVIDGIIFDDGFASSYHATKGKPAGFDTGMWLEGPAMNKAADKFPSANRYSIHTAAASRGDGNLTIRNCTFVNGSNYAVNVNWYKGKVAILNNVFCNNRMLSVNVACSNGSGKINWECANNTILFTWSRLNDLADMGFAVRNNENCNANIHNNIIGLNVLTGFDNTKGNPKRKTTKLDNNIFFLNRESDVQMTISPSIAKVKVDGFEDLEGTDGIESIEGNVDLKDPSIFKGRINAKYLNAFLSMKYSEKTKLDPGKCNALRSVLGLPLQGTITTKCDMYANRYPWAEALNLFGAVKDYGAQLPK
;
A
#
# COMPACT_ATOMS: atom_id res chain seq x y z
N MET A 1 23.73 -1.90 61.93
CA MET A 1 22.49 -1.28 61.36
C MET A 1 22.65 -0.69 59.96
N LYS A 2 23.86 -0.39 59.47
CA LYS A 2 24.09 0.28 58.18
C LYS A 2 24.07 -0.65 56.96
N ILE A 3 24.40 -1.92 57.04
CA ILE A 3 24.47 -2.86 55.90
C ILE A 3 23.09 -3.31 55.42
N LYS A 4 22.09 -3.46 56.29
CA LYS A 4 20.74 -3.87 55.91
C LYS A 4 19.98 -2.76 55.20
N GLN A 5 20.27 -1.50 55.47
CA GLN A 5 19.63 -0.36 54.78
C GLN A 5 20.18 -0.18 53.35
N ILE A 6 21.45 -0.47 53.09
CA ILE A 6 22.05 -0.39 51.76
C ILE A 6 21.54 -1.51 50.87
N ALA A 7 21.37 -2.72 51.39
CA ALA A 7 20.81 -3.84 50.65
C ALA A 7 19.33 -3.60 50.23
N SER A 8 18.53 -2.97 51.14
CA SER A 8 17.13 -2.62 50.81
C SER A 8 17.04 -1.53 49.76
N LEU A 9 17.95 -0.55 49.78
CA LEU A 9 18.00 0.51 48.77
C LEU A 9 18.46 -0.01 47.41
N LEU A 10 19.41 -0.94 47.35
CA LEU A 10 19.85 -1.59 46.12
C LEU A 10 18.73 -2.47 45.50
N LEU A 11 17.97 -3.21 46.31
CA LEU A 11 16.84 -3.99 45.80
C LEU A 11 15.71 -3.11 45.23
N PHE A 12 15.52 -1.94 45.83
CA PHE A 12 14.48 -0.99 45.32
C PHE A 12 14.90 -0.30 44.02
N VAL A 13 16.19 -0.04 43.81
CA VAL A 13 16.72 0.54 42.58
C VAL A 13 16.77 -0.46 41.44
N ILE A 14 17.01 -1.74 41.71
CA ILE A 14 17.00 -2.82 40.70
C ILE A 14 15.58 -3.12 40.23
N SER A 15 14.57 -2.92 41.10
CA SER A 15 13.15 -3.10 40.72
C SER A 15 12.60 -2.03 39.74
N LEU A 16 13.31 -0.91 39.56
CA LEU A 16 12.88 0.21 38.71
C LEU A 16 13.45 0.16 37.29
N CYS A 17 14.30 -0.81 36.98
CA CYS A 17 14.93 -0.98 35.65
C CYS A 17 14.51 -2.24 34.91
N LEU A 18 13.30 -2.77 35.17
CA LEU A 18 12.77 -3.77 34.25
C LEU A 18 12.49 -3.10 32.90
N PRO A 19 13.07 -3.60 31.80
CA PRO A 19 12.73 -3.11 30.48
C PRO A 19 11.19 -3.22 30.35
N LEU A 20 10.54 -2.14 30.00
CA LEU A 20 9.09 -2.12 29.76
C LEU A 20 8.85 -3.10 28.59
N SER A 21 8.45 -4.34 28.92
CA SER A 21 8.14 -5.34 27.90
C SER A 21 6.99 -4.82 27.05
N ALA A 22 7.12 -4.97 25.74
CA ALA A 22 6.04 -4.71 24.81
C ALA A 22 4.78 -5.47 25.26
N LYS A 23 3.63 -4.79 25.26
CA LYS A 23 2.36 -5.36 25.70
C LYS A 23 1.52 -5.76 24.50
N ASP A 24 0.86 -6.91 24.60
CA ASP A 24 -0.21 -7.28 23.69
C ASP A 24 -1.52 -6.62 24.10
N ILE A 25 -2.19 -5.97 23.15
CA ILE A 25 -3.46 -5.29 23.32
C ILE A 25 -4.45 -5.87 22.31
N PHE A 26 -5.63 -6.23 22.75
CA PHE A 26 -6.61 -6.92 21.93
C PHE A 26 -7.84 -6.04 21.63
N VAL A 27 -8.30 -6.07 20.38
CA VAL A 27 -9.44 -5.29 19.89
C VAL A 27 -10.39 -6.19 19.11
N SER A 28 -11.66 -6.25 19.53
CA SER A 28 -12.72 -6.97 18.86
C SER A 28 -14.00 -6.13 18.82
N LEU A 29 -14.54 -5.89 17.64
CA LEU A 29 -15.81 -5.15 17.49
C LEU A 29 -17.00 -5.92 18.06
N SER A 30 -16.98 -7.25 17.97
CA SER A 30 -18.09 -8.13 18.38
C SER A 30 -18.07 -8.44 19.88
N THR A 31 -16.92 -8.76 20.46
CA THR A 31 -16.81 -9.20 21.86
C THR A 31 -16.28 -8.10 22.79
N GLY A 32 -15.65 -7.06 22.25
CA GLY A 32 -14.97 -6.02 23.02
C GLY A 32 -15.89 -4.98 23.64
N LYS A 33 -15.41 -4.37 24.72
CA LYS A 33 -16.00 -3.17 25.35
C LYS A 33 -14.90 -2.17 25.68
N ASN A 34 -15.14 -0.86 25.50
CA ASN A 34 -14.09 0.15 25.75
C ASN A 34 -13.69 0.31 27.22
N LYS A 35 -14.48 -0.21 28.14
CA LYS A 35 -14.16 -0.27 29.58
C LYS A 35 -13.33 -1.48 29.99
N ASN A 36 -13.12 -2.42 29.09
CA ASN A 36 -12.31 -3.61 29.34
C ASN A 36 -10.82 -3.27 29.48
N ALA A 37 -10.02 -4.25 29.89
CA ALA A 37 -8.60 -4.08 30.13
C ALA A 37 -7.73 -4.14 28.85
N GLY A 38 -8.30 -4.58 27.72
CA GLY A 38 -7.58 -4.78 26.46
C GLY A 38 -6.78 -6.07 26.41
N THR A 39 -7.10 -7.05 27.28
CA THR A 39 -6.54 -8.41 27.21
C THR A 39 -7.32 -9.27 26.21
N LYS A 40 -6.81 -10.46 25.93
CA LYS A 40 -7.48 -11.43 25.04
C LYS A 40 -8.89 -11.78 25.53
N GLU A 41 -9.04 -11.96 26.84
CA GLU A 41 -10.32 -12.32 27.48
C GLU A 41 -11.26 -11.11 27.65
N ALA A 42 -10.71 -9.92 27.68
CA ALA A 42 -11.43 -8.67 27.85
C ALA A 42 -10.95 -7.59 26.87
N PRO A 43 -11.19 -7.76 25.55
CA PRO A 43 -10.65 -6.87 24.51
C PRO A 43 -11.34 -5.50 24.52
N TYR A 44 -10.67 -4.49 24.00
CA TYR A 44 -11.32 -3.23 23.67
C TYR A 44 -12.27 -3.40 22.48
N LYS A 45 -13.33 -2.60 22.43
CA LYS A 45 -14.22 -2.57 21.25
C LYS A 45 -13.62 -1.75 20.12
N ASN A 46 -13.07 -0.59 20.42
CA ASN A 46 -12.63 0.37 19.42
C ASN A 46 -11.11 0.42 19.30
N LEU A 47 -10.60 0.28 18.09
CA LEU A 47 -9.17 0.35 17.79
C LEU A 47 -8.56 1.69 18.24
N TRP A 48 -9.25 2.82 18.07
CA TRP A 48 -8.75 4.12 18.53
C TRP A 48 -8.49 4.16 20.06
N LYS A 49 -9.25 3.37 20.86
CA LYS A 49 -9.01 3.26 22.32
C LYS A 49 -7.73 2.50 22.57
N ALA A 50 -7.49 1.40 21.87
CA ALA A 50 -6.24 0.64 21.96
C ALA A 50 -5.03 1.49 21.57
N ILE A 51 -5.09 2.20 20.44
CA ILE A 51 -4.04 3.13 20.00
C ILE A 51 -3.75 4.20 21.05
N ALA A 52 -4.77 4.75 21.68
CA ALA A 52 -4.61 5.82 22.67
C ALA A 52 -3.88 5.36 23.94
N VAL A 53 -4.06 4.11 24.35
CA VAL A 53 -3.44 3.55 25.58
C VAL A 53 -2.10 2.86 25.31
N ALA A 54 -1.85 2.46 24.08
CA ALA A 54 -0.63 1.79 23.67
C ALA A 54 0.61 2.64 23.94
N LYS A 55 1.71 1.97 24.24
CA LYS A 55 3.06 2.54 24.40
C LYS A 55 3.92 2.14 23.23
N ASP A 56 5.14 2.67 23.18
CA ASP A 56 6.12 2.31 22.18
C ASP A 56 6.39 0.81 22.21
N ASN A 57 6.43 0.20 21.03
CA ASN A 57 6.60 -1.23 20.78
C ASN A 57 5.45 -2.15 21.17
N ASP A 58 4.34 -1.63 21.71
CA ASP A 58 3.15 -2.46 21.95
C ASP A 58 2.61 -3.05 20.65
N VAL A 59 1.96 -4.20 20.75
CA VAL A 59 1.32 -4.89 19.63
C VAL A 59 -0.19 -4.91 19.83
N ILE A 60 -0.92 -4.39 18.86
CA ILE A 60 -2.39 -4.41 18.87
C ILE A 60 -2.87 -5.53 17.94
N HIS A 61 -3.47 -6.55 18.52
CA HIS A 61 -4.14 -7.65 17.83
C HIS A 61 -5.58 -7.27 17.52
N ILE A 62 -5.97 -7.37 16.25
CA ILE A 62 -7.24 -6.86 15.77
C ILE A 62 -8.05 -8.01 15.18
N ALA A 63 -9.19 -8.31 15.80
CA ALA A 63 -10.12 -9.32 15.31
C ALA A 63 -10.79 -8.89 14.01
N GLU A 64 -11.41 -9.83 13.33
CA GLU A 64 -12.20 -9.60 12.13
C GLU A 64 -13.28 -8.52 12.33
N GLY A 65 -13.57 -7.79 11.27
CA GLY A 65 -14.59 -6.75 11.26
C GLY A 65 -14.20 -5.54 10.42
N ILE A 66 -15.16 -4.64 10.23
CA ILE A 66 -14.95 -3.39 9.48
C ILE A 66 -14.70 -2.26 10.47
N TYR A 67 -13.52 -1.72 10.44
CA TYR A 67 -13.04 -0.63 11.28
C TYR A 67 -13.06 0.70 10.49
N PRO A 68 -14.09 1.53 10.69
CA PRO A 68 -14.29 2.74 9.87
C PRO A 68 -13.36 3.89 10.23
N GLY A 69 -12.58 3.77 11.30
CA GLY A 69 -11.74 4.85 11.81
C GLY A 69 -12.52 5.93 12.57
N ARG A 70 -11.80 6.97 12.98
CA ARG A 70 -12.38 8.14 13.65
C ARG A 70 -12.79 9.18 12.63
N MET A 71 -13.70 10.06 13.04
CA MET A 71 -14.26 11.14 12.23
C MET A 71 -15.06 10.62 11.02
N LYS A 72 -15.69 11.50 10.29
CA LYS A 72 -16.49 11.14 9.11
C LYS A 72 -15.65 10.61 7.97
N CYS A 73 -14.43 11.13 7.80
CA CYS A 73 -13.49 10.68 6.79
C CYS A 73 -12.79 9.35 7.11
N GLY A 74 -12.93 8.85 8.35
CA GLY A 74 -12.44 7.55 8.80
C GLY A 74 -10.92 7.39 8.75
N TRP A 75 -10.23 7.62 9.87
CA TRP A 75 -8.78 7.45 9.95
C TRP A 75 -8.32 6.99 11.33
N PHE A 76 -7.14 6.37 11.35
CA PHE A 76 -6.39 6.03 12.55
C PHE A 76 -5.04 6.75 12.53
N LYS A 77 -4.62 7.29 13.67
CA LYS A 77 -3.33 7.98 13.79
C LYS A 77 -2.45 7.27 14.80
N LEU A 78 -1.25 6.87 14.37
CA LEU A 78 -0.19 6.38 15.23
C LEU A 78 0.83 7.51 15.45
N ILE A 79 0.99 7.90 16.70
CA ILE A 79 2.01 8.87 17.13
C ILE A 79 3.17 8.20 17.88
N LYS A 80 3.10 6.89 18.02
CA LYS A 80 4.06 6.01 18.65
C LYS A 80 4.33 4.81 17.75
N PRO A 81 5.49 4.17 17.85
CA PRO A 81 5.81 2.96 17.10
C PRO A 81 5.05 1.75 17.69
N VAL A 82 3.84 1.55 17.23
CA VAL A 82 2.94 0.47 17.64
C VAL A 82 2.67 -0.44 16.45
N SER A 83 2.71 -1.75 16.65
CA SER A 83 2.36 -2.73 15.62
C SER A 83 0.86 -3.00 15.58
N LEU A 84 0.31 -3.20 14.38
CA LEU A 84 -1.09 -3.56 14.15
C LEU A 84 -1.15 -4.90 13.42
N ILE A 85 -1.71 -5.91 14.05
CA ILE A 85 -1.78 -7.28 13.52
C ILE A 85 -3.25 -7.68 13.38
N GLY A 86 -3.73 -7.77 12.16
CA GLY A 86 -5.09 -8.21 11.83
C GLY A 86 -5.18 -9.71 11.51
N GLY A 87 -6.37 -10.13 11.09
CA GLY A 87 -6.62 -11.50 10.65
C GLY A 87 -6.96 -12.46 11.77
N TYR A 88 -7.41 -12.00 12.92
CA TYR A 88 -7.83 -12.85 14.03
C TYR A 88 -9.33 -13.14 14.00
N SER A 89 -9.70 -14.35 14.43
CA SER A 89 -11.07 -14.66 14.81
C SER A 89 -11.57 -13.75 15.95
N ALA A 90 -12.88 -13.62 16.11
CA ALA A 90 -13.49 -12.73 17.10
C ALA A 90 -13.03 -12.97 18.55
N ASP A 91 -12.65 -14.20 18.87
CA ASP A 91 -12.16 -14.71 20.16
C ASP A 91 -10.63 -14.80 20.23
N PHE A 92 -9.91 -14.46 19.16
CA PHE A 92 -8.45 -14.57 19.03
C PHE A 92 -7.90 -15.99 19.12
N ALA A 93 -8.74 -17.03 18.93
CA ALA A 93 -8.30 -18.41 18.95
C ALA A 93 -7.46 -18.80 17.72
N GLN A 94 -7.77 -18.18 16.59
CA GLN A 94 -7.11 -18.43 15.31
C GLN A 94 -6.71 -17.13 14.64
N ARG A 95 -5.65 -17.21 13.83
CA ARG A 95 -5.24 -16.13 12.93
C ARG A 95 -5.11 -16.64 11.50
N ASP A 96 -5.85 -16.04 10.60
CA ASP A 96 -5.78 -16.24 9.15
C ASP A 96 -6.34 -14.98 8.46
N PRO A 97 -5.50 -14.11 7.89
CA PRO A 97 -5.95 -12.89 7.25
C PRO A 97 -6.87 -13.11 6.04
N LEU A 98 -6.80 -14.27 5.41
CA LEU A 98 -7.67 -14.61 4.28
C LEU A 98 -9.01 -15.18 4.73
N LYS A 99 -9.14 -15.60 5.98
CA LYS A 99 -10.37 -16.11 6.57
C LYS A 99 -11.05 -15.07 7.46
N PHE A 100 -10.31 -14.49 8.39
CA PHE A 100 -10.81 -13.50 9.36
C PHE A 100 -10.43 -12.08 8.91
N LYS A 101 -11.32 -11.43 8.16
CA LYS A 101 -11.03 -10.15 7.49
C LYS A 101 -11.04 -9.00 8.48
N THR A 102 -9.88 -8.44 8.77
CA THR A 102 -9.73 -7.16 9.46
C THR A 102 -9.66 -6.06 8.40
N MET A 103 -10.71 -5.25 8.28
CA MET A 103 -10.81 -4.24 7.22
C MET A 103 -10.80 -2.82 7.79
N PHE A 104 -9.90 -1.99 7.29
CA PHE A 104 -9.92 -0.55 7.51
C PHE A 104 -10.63 0.10 6.32
N GLN A 105 -11.90 0.42 6.51
CA GLN A 105 -12.75 1.02 5.49
C GLN A 105 -13.43 2.26 6.05
N PRO A 106 -13.08 3.45 5.55
CA PRO A 106 -13.72 4.69 5.98
C PRO A 106 -15.21 4.69 5.68
N ARG A 107 -15.98 5.38 6.49
CA ARG A 107 -17.36 5.72 6.16
C ARG A 107 -17.34 6.68 4.99
N ASN A 108 -18.16 6.41 3.98
CA ASN A 108 -18.28 7.27 2.81
C ASN A 108 -19.21 8.48 3.07
N GLU A 109 -19.13 9.05 4.25
CA GLU A 109 -19.90 10.24 4.59
C GLU A 109 -19.19 11.49 4.04
N HIS A 110 -19.99 12.36 3.40
CA HIS A 110 -19.50 13.55 2.72
C HIS A 110 -18.84 14.55 3.67
N ASN A 111 -17.80 15.18 3.16
CA ASN A 111 -17.30 16.48 3.58
C ASN A 111 -16.87 16.65 5.02
N ASP A 112 -15.85 15.94 5.46
CA ASP A 112 -15.04 16.44 6.56
C ASP A 112 -13.78 17.15 6.02
N LYS A 113 -13.97 18.37 5.52
CA LYS A 113 -12.87 19.23 5.05
C LYS A 113 -11.83 19.51 6.13
N LYS A 114 -12.16 19.27 7.39
CA LYS A 114 -11.30 19.56 8.55
C LYS A 114 -10.45 18.38 8.98
N ALA A 115 -10.70 17.21 8.45
CA ALA A 115 -9.89 16.06 8.81
C ALA A 115 -8.55 16.14 8.06
N GLY A 116 -7.59 16.77 8.62
CA GLY A 116 -6.21 16.80 8.14
C GLY A 116 -5.52 15.42 8.11
N ALA A 117 -6.31 14.36 8.03
CA ALA A 117 -5.84 13.01 7.89
C ALA A 117 -5.50 12.74 6.43
N GLN A 118 -4.24 12.52 6.18
CA GLN A 118 -3.74 12.23 4.85
C GLN A 118 -3.82 10.74 4.51
N GLY A 119 -4.23 9.88 5.44
CA GLY A 119 -4.31 8.42 5.25
C GLY A 119 -5.40 7.76 6.09
N ILE A 120 -5.85 6.57 5.65
CA ILE A 120 -6.69 5.69 6.47
C ILE A 120 -5.91 5.30 7.73
N LEU A 121 -4.64 4.94 7.55
CA LEU A 121 -3.66 4.81 8.64
C LEU A 121 -2.60 5.90 8.47
N HIS A 122 -2.57 6.85 9.38
CA HIS A 122 -1.61 7.95 9.41
C HIS A 122 -0.58 7.73 10.50
N ILE A 123 0.70 7.63 10.12
CA ILE A 123 1.83 7.43 11.03
C ILE A 123 2.59 8.76 11.13
N GLU A 124 2.62 9.34 12.31
CA GLU A 124 3.34 10.57 12.60
C GLU A 124 4.08 10.43 13.94
N LEU A 125 5.26 9.82 13.88
CA LEU A 125 6.13 9.67 15.04
C LEU A 125 6.69 11.03 15.45
N ASP A 126 7.12 11.18 16.70
CA ASP A 126 7.53 12.46 17.26
C ASP A 126 8.50 13.22 16.32
N ARG A 127 8.22 14.50 16.12
CA ARG A 127 9.01 15.41 15.28
C ARG A 127 10.27 15.94 15.98
N SER A 128 10.30 15.85 17.30
CA SER A 128 11.46 16.30 18.08
C SER A 128 12.60 15.30 17.98
N PRO A 129 13.82 15.69 17.54
CA PRO A 129 14.96 14.77 17.50
C PRO A 129 15.30 14.17 18.86
N MET A 130 14.97 14.86 19.96
CA MET A 130 15.24 14.37 21.33
C MET A 130 14.20 13.38 21.84
N LYS A 131 12.98 13.42 21.27
CA LYS A 131 11.86 12.56 21.69
C LYS A 131 11.50 11.50 20.64
N ALA A 132 12.12 11.55 19.46
CA ALA A 132 11.86 10.58 18.41
C ALA A 132 12.18 9.17 18.89
N PRO A 133 11.27 8.20 18.71
CA PRO A 133 11.52 6.83 19.13
C PRO A 133 12.68 6.23 18.34
N LYS A 134 13.46 5.36 19.00
CA LYS A 134 14.64 4.70 18.41
C LYS A 134 14.59 3.20 18.66
N GLY A 135 15.22 2.45 17.76
CA GLY A 135 15.41 1.00 17.91
C GLY A 135 14.12 0.19 17.91
N PHE A 136 13.04 0.73 17.32
CA PHE A 136 11.75 0.05 17.26
C PHE A 136 11.60 -0.77 15.97
N HIS A 137 10.63 -1.68 16.01
CA HIS A 137 10.15 -2.38 14.82
C HIS A 137 8.62 -2.36 14.77
N MET A 138 8.06 -1.53 13.91
CA MET A 138 6.63 -1.49 13.65
C MET A 138 6.24 -2.52 12.59
N VAL A 139 5.16 -3.23 12.83
CA VAL A 139 4.60 -4.19 11.87
C VAL A 139 3.13 -3.87 11.61
N ILE A 140 2.75 -3.75 10.35
CA ILE A 140 1.36 -3.69 9.89
C ILE A 140 1.12 -4.97 9.10
N ASP A 141 0.27 -5.86 9.60
CA ASP A 141 0.15 -7.23 9.11
C ASP A 141 -1.31 -7.68 9.00
N GLY A 142 -1.68 -8.27 7.88
CA GLY A 142 -2.96 -8.95 7.71
C GLY A 142 -4.18 -8.04 7.72
N ILE A 143 -4.09 -6.83 7.19
CA ILE A 143 -5.15 -5.83 7.16
C ILE A 143 -5.56 -5.52 5.72
N ILE A 144 -6.87 -5.43 5.49
CA ILE A 144 -7.43 -4.97 4.23
C ILE A 144 -7.69 -3.46 4.33
N PHE A 145 -7.07 -2.69 3.45
CA PHE A 145 -7.33 -1.26 3.27
C PHE A 145 -8.20 -1.07 2.03
N ASP A 146 -9.45 -0.69 2.22
CA ASP A 146 -10.37 -0.37 1.13
C ASP A 146 -10.90 1.05 1.29
N ASP A 147 -10.53 1.95 0.40
CA ASP A 147 -11.01 3.33 0.45
C ASP A 147 -12.49 3.47 0.02
N GLY A 148 -13.11 2.36 -0.32
CA GLY A 148 -14.53 2.26 -0.58
C GLY A 148 -14.97 3.18 -1.72
N PHE A 149 -16.04 3.91 -1.48
CA PHE A 149 -16.60 4.83 -2.47
C PHE A 149 -15.76 6.09 -2.69
N ALA A 150 -14.81 6.39 -1.80
CA ALA A 150 -14.02 7.61 -1.89
C ALA A 150 -13.06 7.63 -3.10
N SER A 151 -12.74 6.46 -3.68
CA SER A 151 -11.89 6.37 -4.88
C SER A 151 -12.62 6.68 -6.17
N SER A 152 -13.92 6.88 -6.15
CA SER A 152 -14.80 6.67 -7.28
C SER A 152 -15.66 7.86 -7.65
N TYR A 153 -15.08 8.93 -8.14
CA TYR A 153 -15.88 10.02 -8.65
C TYR A 153 -15.18 10.86 -9.71
N HIS A 154 -16.01 11.52 -10.50
CA HIS A 154 -15.59 12.58 -11.38
C HIS A 154 -15.59 13.91 -10.62
N ALA A 155 -14.54 14.67 -10.79
CA ALA A 155 -14.29 15.89 -10.01
C ALA A 155 -15.43 16.92 -10.06
N THR A 156 -16.14 17.04 -11.19
CA THR A 156 -17.23 18.02 -11.35
C THR A 156 -18.59 17.38 -11.56
N LYS A 157 -18.65 16.22 -12.21
CA LYS A 157 -19.91 15.57 -12.58
C LYS A 157 -20.42 14.60 -11.51
N GLY A 158 -19.56 14.25 -10.56
CA GLY A 158 -19.90 13.24 -9.58
C GLY A 158 -19.93 11.83 -10.14
N LYS A 159 -20.65 10.95 -9.44
CA LYS A 159 -20.88 9.59 -9.91
C LYS A 159 -21.82 9.63 -11.11
N PRO A 160 -21.43 9.10 -12.27
CA PRO A 160 -22.31 9.05 -13.43
C PRO A 160 -23.53 8.18 -13.19
N ALA A 161 -24.66 8.57 -13.76
CA ALA A 161 -25.86 7.74 -13.76
C ALA A 161 -25.60 6.42 -14.50
N GLY A 162 -26.07 5.33 -13.95
CA GLY A 162 -25.94 3.98 -14.55
C GLY A 162 -24.60 3.29 -14.36
N PHE A 163 -23.62 3.93 -13.72
CA PHE A 163 -22.35 3.31 -13.34
C PHE A 163 -22.34 2.94 -11.87
N ASP A 164 -21.74 1.82 -11.58
CA ASP A 164 -21.45 1.44 -10.20
C ASP A 164 -20.45 2.40 -9.57
N THR A 165 -20.35 2.34 -8.26
CA THR A 165 -19.33 3.04 -7.54
C THR A 165 -17.95 2.65 -8.08
N GLY A 166 -17.06 3.59 -8.17
CA GLY A 166 -15.73 3.34 -8.64
C GLY A 166 -15.45 3.77 -10.06
N MET A 167 -16.47 4.22 -10.78
CA MET A 167 -16.26 4.77 -12.11
C MET A 167 -15.68 6.17 -12.02
N TRP A 168 -14.69 6.38 -12.83
CA TRP A 168 -14.11 7.69 -13.09
C TRP A 168 -14.42 8.10 -14.52
N LEU A 169 -14.72 9.34 -14.73
CA LEU A 169 -14.88 9.90 -16.05
C LEU A 169 -13.89 11.01 -16.31
N GLU A 170 -13.73 11.31 -17.60
CA GLU A 170 -12.95 12.46 -18.03
C GLU A 170 -13.40 13.76 -17.37
N GLY A 171 -12.46 14.60 -16.96
CA GLY A 171 -12.74 15.88 -16.32
C GLY A 171 -11.53 16.58 -15.75
N PRO A 172 -11.74 17.73 -15.13
CA PRO A 172 -10.66 18.50 -14.53
C PRO A 172 -10.00 17.78 -13.37
N ALA A 173 -8.83 18.25 -12.98
CA ALA A 173 -8.06 17.69 -11.87
C ALA A 173 -8.87 17.59 -10.57
N MET A 174 -8.75 16.48 -9.88
CA MET A 174 -9.52 16.15 -8.69
C MET A 174 -9.39 17.16 -7.55
N ASN A 175 -8.25 17.81 -7.42
CA ASN A 175 -8.00 18.81 -6.39
C ASN A 175 -8.90 20.05 -6.45
N LYS A 176 -9.55 20.31 -7.60
CA LYS A 176 -10.50 21.42 -7.76
C LYS A 176 -11.93 21.07 -7.36
N ALA A 177 -12.23 19.83 -7.11
CA ALA A 177 -13.59 19.35 -6.87
C ALA A 177 -13.83 18.78 -5.46
N ALA A 178 -12.84 18.84 -4.60
CA ALA A 178 -12.94 18.38 -3.21
C ALA A 178 -14.11 18.97 -2.42
N ASP A 179 -14.75 19.99 -2.95
CA ASP A 179 -15.84 20.70 -2.30
C ASP A 179 -17.21 20.01 -2.41
N LYS A 180 -17.40 19.16 -3.41
CA LYS A 180 -18.71 18.56 -3.71
C LYS A 180 -18.79 17.05 -3.42
N PHE A 181 -17.67 16.36 -3.34
CA PHE A 181 -17.62 14.91 -3.19
C PHE A 181 -16.65 14.48 -2.11
N PRO A 182 -16.80 13.26 -1.55
CA PRO A 182 -15.85 12.75 -0.56
C PRO A 182 -14.44 12.87 -1.11
N SER A 183 -13.53 13.34 -0.30
CA SER A 183 -12.16 13.58 -0.74
C SER A 183 -11.53 12.29 -1.25
N ALA A 184 -11.30 12.24 -2.52
CA ALA A 184 -10.60 11.15 -3.16
C ALA A 184 -9.08 11.34 -3.10
N ASN A 185 -8.55 12.04 -2.17
CA ASN A 185 -7.11 12.36 -2.11
C ASN A 185 -6.48 11.85 -0.82
N ARG A 186 -6.80 10.60 -0.48
CA ARG A 186 -6.39 9.97 0.77
C ARG A 186 -5.54 8.73 0.50
N TYR A 187 -4.42 8.62 1.18
CA TYR A 187 -3.56 7.44 1.17
C TYR A 187 -4.20 6.29 1.98
N SER A 188 -3.89 5.03 1.67
CA SER A 188 -4.23 3.95 2.59
C SER A 188 -3.31 3.95 3.80
N ILE A 189 -1.98 3.93 3.60
CA ILE A 189 -0.99 4.19 4.64
C ILE A 189 -0.20 5.43 4.27
N HIS A 190 -0.08 6.35 5.20
CA HIS A 190 0.72 7.56 5.05
C HIS A 190 1.61 7.79 6.27
N THR A 191 2.90 7.99 6.03
CA THR A 191 3.80 8.49 7.06
C THR A 191 4.08 9.97 6.84
N ALA A 192 3.93 10.78 7.87
CA ALA A 192 4.21 12.20 7.76
C ALA A 192 5.70 12.44 7.47
N ALA A 193 5.98 13.30 6.50
CA ALA A 193 7.37 13.65 6.12
C ALA A 193 8.18 14.26 7.27
N ALA A 194 7.52 14.82 8.28
CA ALA A 194 8.17 15.35 9.48
C ALA A 194 8.41 14.31 10.58
N SER A 195 7.98 13.07 10.39
CA SER A 195 8.23 11.97 11.33
C SER A 195 9.74 11.69 11.45
N ARG A 196 10.24 11.54 12.68
CA ARG A 196 11.67 11.41 12.98
C ARG A 196 12.05 10.07 13.61
N GLY A 197 11.25 9.03 13.39
CA GLY A 197 11.54 7.69 13.93
C GLY A 197 12.86 7.10 13.40
N ASP A 198 13.65 6.51 14.29
CA ASP A 198 14.84 5.72 13.97
C ASP A 198 14.55 4.26 14.28
N GLY A 199 14.07 3.52 13.31
CA GLY A 199 13.65 2.12 13.48
C GLY A 199 13.12 1.53 12.19
N ASN A 200 12.53 0.35 12.27
CA ASN A 200 12.07 -0.39 11.12
C ASN A 200 10.55 -0.37 10.98
N LEU A 201 10.07 -0.37 9.75
CA LEU A 201 8.66 -0.53 9.40
C LEU A 201 8.52 -1.72 8.45
N THR A 202 7.67 -2.66 8.81
CA THR A 202 7.25 -3.76 7.93
C THR A 202 5.75 -3.67 7.66
N ILE A 203 5.36 -3.69 6.40
CA ILE A 203 3.97 -3.77 5.93
C ILE A 203 3.86 -5.08 5.17
N ARG A 204 3.05 -6.02 5.67
CA ARG A 204 2.98 -7.36 5.07
C ARG A 204 1.61 -8.01 5.15
N ASN A 205 1.38 -8.97 4.26
CA ASN A 205 0.14 -9.76 4.21
C ASN A 205 -1.13 -8.89 4.14
N CYS A 206 -0.99 -7.66 3.65
CA CYS A 206 -2.07 -6.69 3.56
C CYS A 206 -2.66 -6.67 2.15
N THR A 207 -3.90 -6.23 2.06
CA THR A 207 -4.57 -5.97 0.79
C THR A 207 -4.92 -4.49 0.70
N PHE A 208 -4.43 -3.83 -0.34
CA PHE A 208 -4.71 -2.43 -0.64
C PHE A 208 -5.59 -2.36 -1.88
N VAL A 209 -6.82 -1.98 -1.71
CA VAL A 209 -7.80 -1.97 -2.80
C VAL A 209 -8.57 -0.66 -2.85
N ASN A 210 -8.85 -0.20 -4.08
CA ASN A 210 -9.63 1.01 -4.32
C ASN A 210 -9.04 2.27 -3.66
N GLY A 211 -7.72 2.37 -3.57
CA GLY A 211 -7.08 3.56 -3.01
C GLY A 211 -7.36 4.81 -3.84
N SER A 212 -7.70 5.91 -3.18
CA SER A 212 -8.03 7.19 -3.85
C SER A 212 -6.80 8.06 -4.12
N ASN A 213 -5.66 7.67 -3.59
CA ASN A 213 -4.34 8.27 -3.80
C ASN A 213 -3.31 7.14 -3.76
N TYR A 214 -2.07 7.38 -3.31
CA TYR A 214 -1.10 6.29 -3.12
C TYR A 214 -1.65 5.28 -2.10
N ALA A 215 -1.51 4.00 -2.38
CA ALA A 215 -1.86 3.00 -1.38
C ALA A 215 -0.89 3.08 -0.21
N VAL A 216 0.40 2.98 -0.48
CA VAL A 216 1.44 3.13 0.55
C VAL A 216 2.32 4.33 0.19
N ASN A 217 2.34 5.33 1.07
CA ASN A 217 3.20 6.50 0.97
C ASN A 217 4.04 6.64 2.23
N VAL A 218 5.25 6.11 2.18
CA VAL A 218 6.18 6.08 3.31
C VAL A 218 7.29 7.12 3.10
N ASN A 219 7.34 8.11 3.99
CA ASN A 219 8.47 9.00 4.15
C ASN A 219 9.20 8.62 5.44
N TRP A 220 10.29 7.86 5.32
CA TRP A 220 10.96 7.30 6.48
C TRP A 220 12.23 8.07 6.83
N TYR A 221 12.50 8.25 8.11
CA TYR A 221 13.62 9.08 8.54
C TYR A 221 14.92 8.28 8.60
N LYS A 222 14.91 7.11 9.27
CA LYS A 222 16.09 6.27 9.43
C LYS A 222 15.69 4.82 9.77
N GLY A 223 16.48 3.86 9.33
CA GLY A 223 16.24 2.44 9.49
C GLY A 223 15.79 1.77 8.17
N LYS A 224 15.10 0.63 8.28
CA LYS A 224 14.67 -0.17 7.12
C LYS A 224 13.14 -0.09 6.96
N VAL A 225 12.69 -0.01 5.71
CA VAL A 225 11.28 -0.19 5.33
C VAL A 225 11.15 -1.49 4.54
N ALA A 226 10.15 -2.31 4.86
CA ALA A 226 9.87 -3.56 4.15
C ALA A 226 8.38 -3.64 3.76
N ILE A 227 8.11 -3.79 2.47
CA ILE A 227 6.78 -3.94 1.88
C ILE A 227 6.72 -5.36 1.30
N LEU A 228 6.16 -6.29 2.04
CA LEU A 228 6.32 -7.72 1.79
C LEU A 228 4.99 -8.44 1.67
N ASN A 229 4.85 -9.26 0.65
CA ASN A 229 3.73 -10.19 0.56
C ASN A 229 2.35 -9.50 0.63
N ASN A 230 2.16 -8.42 -0.14
CA ASN A 230 0.91 -7.67 -0.18
C ASN A 230 0.24 -7.78 -1.56
N VAL A 231 -1.05 -7.58 -1.58
CA VAL A 231 -1.84 -7.39 -2.81
C VAL A 231 -2.25 -5.92 -2.93
N PHE A 232 -1.92 -5.33 -4.07
CA PHE A 232 -2.34 -3.99 -4.46
C PHE A 232 -3.22 -4.08 -5.71
N CYS A 233 -4.43 -3.58 -5.63
CA CYS A 233 -5.38 -3.68 -6.73
C CYS A 233 -6.25 -2.43 -6.84
N ASN A 234 -6.30 -1.82 -8.02
CA ASN A 234 -7.12 -0.63 -8.28
C ASN A 234 -6.78 0.56 -7.37
N ASN A 235 -5.50 0.86 -7.19
CA ASN A 235 -5.07 2.04 -6.47
C ASN A 235 -4.75 3.17 -7.43
N ARG A 236 -5.03 4.42 -7.05
CA ARG A 236 -4.77 5.58 -7.89
C ARG A 236 -3.38 6.15 -7.65
N MET A 237 -2.84 6.76 -8.67
CA MET A 237 -1.57 7.47 -8.71
C MET A 237 -0.35 6.55 -8.51
N LEU A 238 -0.25 5.86 -7.39
CA LEU A 238 0.94 5.09 -7.04
C LEU A 238 0.58 4.01 -6.00
N SER A 239 0.94 2.76 -6.26
CA SER A 239 0.68 1.71 -5.27
C SER A 239 1.71 1.74 -4.15
N VAL A 240 3.01 1.84 -4.46
CA VAL A 240 4.07 1.88 -3.44
C VAL A 240 5.03 3.04 -3.69
N ASN A 241 5.11 3.97 -2.74
CA ASN A 241 6.05 5.07 -2.71
C ASN A 241 6.85 5.05 -1.41
N VAL A 242 8.17 4.95 -1.53
CA VAL A 242 9.07 5.05 -0.38
C VAL A 242 10.07 6.18 -0.62
N ALA A 243 10.18 7.07 0.35
CA ALA A 243 11.07 8.23 0.31
C ALA A 243 11.82 8.38 1.63
N CYS A 244 13.03 8.89 1.57
CA CYS A 244 13.82 9.25 2.74
C CYS A 244 13.48 10.69 3.15
N SER A 245 12.99 10.88 4.38
CA SER A 245 12.71 12.22 4.94
C SER A 245 13.93 12.85 5.62
N ASN A 246 15.04 12.13 5.73
CA ASN A 246 16.31 12.65 6.22
C ASN A 246 17.16 13.15 5.04
N GLY A 247 17.24 14.45 4.85
CA GLY A 247 17.90 15.04 3.69
C GLY A 247 19.40 14.72 3.54
N SER A 248 20.08 14.33 4.62
CA SER A 248 21.50 13.94 4.65
C SER A 248 21.74 12.43 4.77
N GLY A 249 20.68 11.67 5.01
CA GLY A 249 20.75 10.21 5.21
C GLY A 249 20.29 9.41 4.01
N LYS A 250 20.44 8.11 4.12
CA LYS A 250 19.84 7.11 3.23
C LYS A 250 19.04 6.11 4.02
N ILE A 251 17.99 5.57 3.42
CA ILE A 251 17.25 4.42 3.95
C ILE A 251 17.39 3.22 3.03
N ASN A 252 17.37 2.04 3.61
CA ASN A 252 17.24 0.80 2.86
C ASN A 252 15.78 0.35 2.87
N TRP A 253 15.28 -0.06 1.71
CA TRP A 253 13.93 -0.59 1.67
C TRP A 253 13.81 -1.77 0.72
N GLU A 254 12.84 -2.59 1.00
CA GLU A 254 12.58 -3.82 0.29
C GLU A 254 11.11 -3.88 -0.16
N CYS A 255 10.87 -4.28 -1.39
CA CYS A 255 9.58 -4.56 -1.96
C CYS A 255 9.61 -5.96 -2.55
N ALA A 256 9.05 -6.93 -1.85
CA ALA A 256 9.19 -8.32 -2.25
C ALA A 256 7.88 -9.11 -2.14
N ASN A 257 7.70 -10.02 -3.08
CA ASN A 257 6.52 -10.89 -3.10
C ASN A 257 5.20 -10.13 -3.07
N ASN A 258 5.10 -8.99 -3.74
CA ASN A 258 3.84 -8.25 -3.86
C ASN A 258 3.19 -8.51 -5.23
N THR A 259 1.88 -8.58 -5.27
CA THR A 259 1.08 -8.56 -6.51
C THR A 259 0.48 -7.17 -6.68
N ILE A 260 0.90 -6.44 -7.71
CA ILE A 260 0.54 -5.03 -7.92
C ILE A 260 -0.12 -4.87 -9.29
N LEU A 261 -1.44 -4.72 -9.28
CA LEU A 261 -2.27 -4.66 -10.49
C LEU A 261 -3.14 -3.39 -10.50
N PHE A 262 -3.40 -2.88 -11.69
CA PHE A 262 -4.38 -1.83 -11.92
C PHE A 262 -4.09 -0.54 -11.14
N THR A 263 -2.85 -0.07 -11.16
CA THR A 263 -2.56 1.26 -10.64
C THR A 263 -2.97 2.30 -11.67
N TRP A 264 -3.83 3.23 -11.26
CA TRP A 264 -4.48 4.20 -12.13
C TRP A 264 -3.86 5.59 -12.05
N SER A 265 -3.98 6.35 -13.14
CA SER A 265 -3.79 7.79 -13.09
C SER A 265 -4.96 8.46 -12.35
N ARG A 266 -4.69 9.56 -11.70
CA ARG A 266 -5.72 10.41 -11.08
C ARG A 266 -6.52 11.19 -12.13
N LEU A 267 -5.87 11.54 -13.21
CA LEU A 267 -6.44 12.25 -14.35
C LEU A 267 -6.56 11.31 -15.54
N ASN A 268 -7.39 11.67 -16.48
CA ASN A 268 -7.45 11.03 -17.79
C ASN A 268 -6.21 11.35 -18.64
N ASP A 269 -5.42 12.33 -18.24
CA ASP A 269 -4.13 12.65 -18.83
C ASP A 269 -3.03 11.79 -18.20
N LEU A 270 -2.24 11.13 -19.04
CA LEU A 270 -1.12 10.30 -18.63
C LEU A 270 0.08 11.08 -18.07
N ALA A 271 0.04 12.41 -18.08
CA ALA A 271 1.01 13.24 -17.40
C ALA A 271 0.93 13.13 -15.87
N ASP A 272 -0.21 12.66 -15.35
CA ASP A 272 -0.40 12.45 -13.92
C ASP A 272 -0.15 10.99 -13.56
N MET A 273 0.40 10.58 -12.65
CA MET A 273 0.86 9.28 -12.13
C MET A 273 -0.01 8.07 -12.52
N GLY A 274 0.48 6.91 -12.31
CA GLY A 274 -0.11 5.60 -12.65
C GLY A 274 0.95 4.51 -12.57
N PHE A 275 1.86 4.66 -11.60
CA PHE A 275 3.03 3.80 -11.40
C PHE A 275 2.75 2.76 -10.31
N ALA A 276 3.22 1.54 -10.51
CA ALA A 276 3.07 0.54 -9.46
C ALA A 276 4.02 0.81 -8.28
N VAL A 277 5.30 1.01 -8.55
CA VAL A 277 6.33 1.19 -7.52
C VAL A 277 7.23 2.36 -7.89
N ARG A 278 7.59 3.19 -6.92
CA ARG A 278 8.54 4.30 -7.09
C ARG A 278 9.67 4.24 -6.06
N ASN A 279 10.91 4.35 -6.56
CA ASN A 279 12.07 4.63 -5.75
C ASN A 279 12.43 6.11 -5.82
N ASN A 280 12.68 6.70 -4.66
CA ASN A 280 13.03 8.12 -4.56
C ASN A 280 14.53 8.30 -4.27
N GLU A 281 14.96 9.55 -4.35
CA GLU A 281 16.31 9.96 -3.95
C GLU A 281 16.58 9.61 -2.47
N ASN A 282 17.82 9.29 -2.16
CA ASN A 282 18.27 8.85 -0.83
C ASN A 282 17.65 7.52 -0.37
N CYS A 283 17.23 6.68 -1.30
CA CYS A 283 16.69 5.37 -1.01
C CYS A 283 17.49 4.28 -1.74
N ASN A 284 17.90 3.25 -1.01
CA ASN A 284 18.45 2.03 -1.58
C ASN A 284 17.33 0.99 -1.62
N ALA A 285 16.86 0.67 -2.82
CA ALA A 285 15.74 -0.22 -3.05
C ALA A 285 16.21 -1.63 -3.40
N ASN A 286 15.57 -2.64 -2.81
CA ASN A 286 15.64 -4.03 -3.25
C ASN A 286 14.23 -4.49 -3.64
N ILE A 287 13.98 -4.68 -4.93
CA ILE A 287 12.65 -4.94 -5.49
C ILE A 287 12.70 -6.28 -6.22
N HIS A 288 12.09 -7.30 -5.63
CA HIS A 288 12.25 -8.65 -6.16
C HIS A 288 11.02 -9.54 -5.94
N ASN A 289 10.90 -10.55 -6.78
CA ASN A 289 9.86 -11.59 -6.72
C ASN A 289 8.43 -11.02 -6.75
N ASN A 290 8.22 -9.83 -7.29
CA ASN A 290 6.91 -9.24 -7.42
C ASN A 290 6.23 -9.62 -8.74
N ILE A 291 4.91 -9.53 -8.78
CA ILE A 291 4.10 -9.50 -9.99
C ILE A 291 3.62 -8.06 -10.18
N ILE A 292 4.05 -7.40 -11.25
CA ILE A 292 3.79 -5.99 -11.54
C ILE A 292 3.18 -5.88 -12.93
N GLY A 293 1.85 -5.68 -13.00
CA GLY A 293 1.18 -5.68 -14.29
C GLY A 293 -0.08 -4.85 -14.36
N LEU A 294 -0.57 -4.64 -15.57
CA LEU A 294 -1.83 -3.94 -15.84
C LEU A 294 -1.87 -2.54 -15.21
N ASN A 295 -0.73 -1.86 -15.10
CA ASN A 295 -0.67 -0.51 -14.58
C ASN A 295 -0.81 0.50 -15.73
N VAL A 296 -1.42 1.63 -15.46
CA VAL A 296 -1.82 2.62 -16.48
C VAL A 296 -0.61 3.34 -17.09
N LEU A 297 0.45 3.53 -16.33
CA LEU A 297 1.70 4.04 -16.89
C LEU A 297 2.79 2.98 -16.80
N THR A 298 3.51 2.92 -15.71
CA THR A 298 4.76 2.19 -15.59
C THR A 298 4.74 1.26 -14.41
N GLY A 299 5.37 0.09 -14.55
CA GLY A 299 5.56 -0.85 -13.45
C GLY A 299 6.47 -0.26 -12.37
N PHE A 300 7.70 0.09 -12.72
CA PHE A 300 8.67 0.67 -11.79
C PHE A 300 9.19 2.02 -12.26
N ASP A 301 9.07 3.03 -11.40
CA ASP A 301 9.51 4.39 -11.65
C ASP A 301 10.76 4.73 -10.82
N ASN A 302 11.87 4.96 -11.48
CA ASN A 302 13.15 5.38 -10.91
C ASN A 302 13.56 6.82 -11.33
N THR A 303 12.60 7.61 -11.80
CA THR A 303 12.91 8.97 -12.31
C THR A 303 13.01 10.02 -11.21
N LYS A 304 12.47 9.78 -10.01
CA LYS A 304 12.35 10.79 -8.97
C LYS A 304 13.68 11.09 -8.27
N GLY A 305 14.17 12.29 -8.43
CA GLY A 305 15.41 12.79 -7.80
C GLY A 305 16.68 12.37 -8.56
N ASN A 306 17.84 12.67 -7.98
CA ASN A 306 19.14 12.41 -8.59
C ASN A 306 19.46 10.91 -8.58
N PRO A 307 19.70 10.27 -9.76
CA PRO A 307 20.01 8.84 -9.83
C PRO A 307 21.30 8.46 -9.09
N LYS A 308 22.28 9.35 -9.01
CA LYS A 308 23.54 9.10 -8.26
C LYS A 308 23.38 9.04 -6.73
N ARG A 309 22.22 9.46 -6.22
CA ARG A 309 21.95 9.47 -4.78
C ARG A 309 21.05 8.33 -4.33
N LYS A 310 20.78 7.35 -5.17
CA LYS A 310 19.99 6.17 -4.86
C LYS A 310 20.61 4.93 -5.51
N THR A 311 20.21 3.76 -5.03
CA THR A 311 20.53 2.49 -5.66
C THR A 311 19.26 1.65 -5.80
N THR A 312 19.21 0.81 -6.83
CA THR A 312 18.10 -0.09 -7.08
C THR A 312 18.62 -1.45 -7.50
N LYS A 313 18.21 -2.46 -6.76
CA LYS A 313 18.19 -3.86 -7.23
C LYS A 313 16.78 -4.15 -7.68
N LEU A 314 16.61 -4.51 -8.92
CA LEU A 314 15.31 -4.85 -9.52
C LEU A 314 15.46 -6.24 -10.15
N ASP A 315 15.24 -7.28 -9.34
CA ASP A 315 15.61 -8.63 -9.72
C ASP A 315 14.45 -9.61 -9.60
N ASN A 316 14.37 -10.56 -10.52
CA ASN A 316 13.40 -11.66 -10.44
C ASN A 316 11.93 -11.21 -10.30
N ASN A 317 11.50 -10.19 -11.00
CA ASN A 317 10.10 -9.78 -11.04
C ASN A 317 9.41 -10.27 -12.32
N ILE A 318 8.10 -10.45 -12.24
CA ILE A 318 7.24 -10.67 -13.40
C ILE A 318 6.58 -9.35 -13.77
N PHE A 319 6.81 -8.88 -15.00
CA PHE A 319 6.14 -7.72 -15.58
C PHE A 319 5.15 -8.13 -16.66
N PHE A 320 4.04 -7.43 -16.81
CA PHE A 320 3.13 -7.67 -17.93
C PHE A 320 2.13 -6.55 -18.14
N LEU A 321 1.87 -6.25 -19.39
CA LEU A 321 0.81 -5.32 -19.83
C LEU A 321 0.75 -3.99 -19.06
N ASN A 322 1.87 -3.51 -18.54
CA ASN A 322 1.98 -2.12 -18.11
C ASN A 322 1.93 -1.25 -19.37
N ARG A 323 1.09 -0.21 -19.38
CA ARG A 323 0.76 0.44 -20.66
C ARG A 323 1.93 1.15 -21.30
N GLU A 324 2.63 2.00 -20.58
CA GLU A 324 3.69 2.80 -21.16
C GLU A 324 5.04 2.05 -21.15
N SER A 325 5.46 1.58 -19.98
CA SER A 325 6.71 0.84 -19.82
C SER A 325 6.66 -0.08 -18.60
N ASP A 326 7.56 -1.02 -18.52
CA ASP A 326 7.73 -1.82 -17.30
C ASP A 326 8.69 -1.13 -16.34
N VAL A 327 9.69 -0.43 -16.87
CA VAL A 327 10.58 0.46 -16.12
C VAL A 327 10.67 1.82 -16.80
N GLN A 328 10.70 2.88 -16.00
CA GLN A 328 11.18 4.19 -16.45
C GLN A 328 12.25 4.71 -15.50
N MET A 329 13.29 5.34 -16.06
CA MET A 329 14.38 5.91 -15.29
C MET A 329 15.03 7.08 -15.97
N THR A 330 15.71 7.92 -15.21
CA THR A 330 16.47 9.04 -15.74
C THR A 330 17.81 8.55 -16.25
N ILE A 331 18.02 8.69 -17.55
CA ILE A 331 19.32 8.58 -18.22
C ILE A 331 19.58 9.98 -18.79
N SER A 332 20.35 10.77 -18.03
CA SER A 332 20.52 12.21 -18.33
C SER A 332 21.01 12.43 -19.76
N PRO A 333 20.38 13.35 -20.53
CA PRO A 333 19.31 14.29 -20.14
C PRO A 333 17.87 13.76 -20.32
N SER A 334 17.69 12.49 -20.65
CA SER A 334 16.42 11.89 -21.06
C SER A 334 15.85 10.97 -20.00
N ILE A 335 14.59 10.56 -20.18
CA ILE A 335 13.96 9.49 -19.46
C ILE A 335 13.83 8.29 -20.39
N ALA A 336 14.47 7.19 -20.03
CA ALA A 336 14.29 5.91 -20.69
C ALA A 336 12.99 5.25 -20.18
N LYS A 337 12.24 4.65 -21.11
CA LYS A 337 11.01 3.90 -20.85
C LYS A 337 11.13 2.55 -21.57
N VAL A 338 11.29 1.50 -20.82
CA VAL A 338 11.72 0.20 -21.33
C VAL A 338 10.73 -0.88 -20.93
N LYS A 339 10.47 -1.81 -21.84
CA LYS A 339 9.77 -3.07 -21.54
C LYS A 339 10.77 -4.09 -21.02
N VAL A 340 10.26 -5.14 -20.37
CA VAL A 340 11.09 -6.12 -19.68
C VAL A 340 12.11 -6.82 -20.60
N ASP A 341 11.77 -6.99 -21.86
CA ASP A 341 12.65 -7.57 -22.91
C ASP A 341 13.83 -6.68 -23.35
N GLY A 342 13.86 -5.44 -22.88
CA GLY A 342 14.96 -4.49 -23.10
C GLY A 342 15.64 -4.03 -21.81
N PHE A 343 15.52 -4.75 -20.72
CA PHE A 343 16.13 -4.35 -19.44
C PHE A 343 17.66 -4.40 -19.45
N GLU A 344 18.26 -5.17 -20.32
CA GLU A 344 19.71 -5.20 -20.56
C GLU A 344 20.28 -3.81 -20.94
N ASP A 345 19.49 -2.96 -21.60
CA ASP A 345 19.88 -1.61 -21.95
C ASP A 345 20.02 -0.68 -20.71
N LEU A 346 19.54 -1.11 -19.56
CA LEU A 346 19.57 -0.34 -18.32
C LEU A 346 20.72 -0.74 -17.39
N GLU A 347 21.42 -1.82 -17.69
CA GLU A 347 22.56 -2.26 -16.90
C GLU A 347 23.70 -1.21 -16.90
N GLY A 348 24.31 -1.02 -15.74
CA GLY A 348 25.39 -0.05 -15.57
C GLY A 348 24.97 1.41 -15.60
N THR A 349 23.67 1.72 -15.69
CA THR A 349 23.19 3.11 -15.61
C THR A 349 23.16 3.61 -14.17
N ASP A 350 23.32 4.93 -13.97
CA ASP A 350 23.26 5.55 -12.65
C ASP A 350 21.96 5.20 -11.92
N GLY A 351 22.08 4.72 -10.68
CA GLY A 351 20.94 4.36 -9.84
C GLY A 351 20.44 2.93 -10.00
N ILE A 352 21.01 2.13 -10.89
CA ILE A 352 20.80 0.68 -11.01
C ILE A 352 22.04 -0.05 -10.48
N GLU A 353 21.84 -0.94 -9.52
CA GLU A 353 22.87 -1.85 -9.00
C GLU A 353 22.75 -3.23 -9.62
N SER A 354 21.52 -3.73 -9.82
CA SER A 354 21.22 -4.93 -10.59
C SER A 354 19.81 -4.85 -11.20
N ILE A 355 19.61 -5.57 -12.30
CA ILE A 355 18.32 -5.66 -13.02
C ILE A 355 18.15 -7.04 -13.67
N GLU A 356 18.43 -8.08 -12.93
CA GLU A 356 18.55 -9.45 -13.43
C GLU A 356 17.28 -10.29 -13.21
N GLY A 357 17.08 -11.32 -14.03
CA GLY A 357 16.04 -12.34 -13.84
C GLY A 357 14.60 -11.85 -13.96
N ASN A 358 14.38 -10.61 -14.41
CA ASN A 358 13.04 -10.10 -14.66
C ASN A 358 12.48 -10.69 -15.94
N VAL A 359 11.20 -11.05 -15.94
CA VAL A 359 10.56 -11.71 -17.06
C VAL A 359 9.18 -11.14 -17.39
N ASP A 360 8.78 -11.29 -18.66
CA ASP A 360 7.38 -11.07 -19.05
C ASP A 360 6.52 -12.27 -18.63
N LEU A 361 5.26 -12.03 -18.33
CA LEU A 361 4.32 -13.09 -18.00
C LEU A 361 4.07 -13.99 -19.22
N LYS A 362 4.56 -15.21 -19.16
CA LYS A 362 4.43 -16.21 -20.26
C LYS A 362 3.11 -16.96 -20.19
N ASP A 363 2.63 -17.26 -19.00
CA ASP A 363 1.40 -18.04 -18.79
C ASP A 363 0.34 -17.21 -18.07
N PRO A 364 -0.62 -16.62 -18.81
CA PRO A 364 -1.71 -15.87 -18.19
C PRO A 364 -2.74 -16.74 -17.45
N SER A 365 -2.65 -18.08 -17.53
CA SER A 365 -3.56 -19.00 -16.85
C SER A 365 -3.50 -18.88 -15.31
N ILE A 366 -2.43 -18.31 -14.78
CA ILE A 366 -2.28 -17.99 -13.35
C ILE A 366 -3.44 -17.13 -12.81
N PHE A 367 -4.08 -16.34 -13.67
CA PHE A 367 -5.21 -15.48 -13.27
C PHE A 367 -6.57 -16.14 -13.41
N LYS A 368 -6.65 -17.37 -13.95
CA LYS A 368 -7.93 -18.07 -14.10
C LYS A 368 -8.60 -18.29 -12.74
N GLY A 369 -9.81 -17.76 -12.58
CA GLY A 369 -10.54 -17.80 -11.31
C GLY A 369 -9.99 -16.92 -10.19
N ARG A 370 -8.98 -16.08 -10.46
CA ARG A 370 -8.34 -15.24 -9.46
C ARG A 370 -8.54 -13.74 -9.67
N ILE A 371 -8.70 -13.32 -10.91
CA ILE A 371 -8.88 -11.91 -11.28
C ILE A 371 -10.33 -11.64 -11.69
N ASN A 372 -10.86 -10.48 -11.36
CA ASN A 372 -12.18 -10.08 -11.82
C ASN A 372 -12.18 -9.88 -13.34
N ALA A 373 -12.86 -10.78 -14.05
CA ALA A 373 -12.87 -10.80 -15.50
C ALA A 373 -13.53 -9.54 -16.12
N LYS A 374 -14.64 -9.06 -15.52
CA LYS A 374 -15.33 -7.84 -15.97
C LYS A 374 -14.43 -6.62 -15.83
N TYR A 375 -13.75 -6.51 -14.69
CA TYR A 375 -12.82 -5.41 -14.43
C TYR A 375 -11.63 -5.43 -15.39
N LEU A 376 -11.03 -6.60 -15.55
CA LEU A 376 -9.92 -6.78 -16.50
C LEU A 376 -10.33 -6.43 -17.92
N ASN A 377 -11.48 -6.92 -18.39
CA ASN A 377 -11.94 -6.62 -19.75
C ASN A 377 -12.15 -5.12 -19.97
N ALA A 378 -12.71 -4.42 -18.98
CA ALA A 378 -12.85 -2.97 -19.03
C ALA A 378 -11.47 -2.29 -19.15
N PHE A 379 -10.49 -2.72 -18.36
CA PHE A 379 -9.12 -2.20 -18.42
C PHE A 379 -8.46 -2.45 -19.80
N LEU A 380 -8.54 -3.67 -20.31
CA LEU A 380 -7.96 -4.05 -21.60
C LEU A 380 -8.63 -3.33 -22.78
N SER A 381 -9.88 -2.92 -22.63
CA SER A 381 -10.65 -2.24 -23.68
C SER A 381 -10.49 -0.71 -23.67
N MET A 382 -9.77 -0.15 -22.71
CA MET A 382 -9.53 1.29 -22.66
C MET A 382 -8.43 1.74 -23.62
N LYS A 383 -8.69 2.83 -24.32
CA LYS A 383 -7.68 3.58 -25.05
C LYS A 383 -7.26 4.81 -24.24
N TYR A 384 -6.04 4.78 -23.71
CA TYR A 384 -5.48 5.92 -22.99
C TYR A 384 -4.89 6.97 -23.95
N SER A 385 -3.96 6.55 -24.79
CA SER A 385 -3.38 7.34 -25.87
C SER A 385 -2.77 6.43 -26.91
N GLU A 386 -2.40 7.00 -28.06
CA GLU A 386 -1.71 6.25 -29.09
C GLU A 386 -0.34 5.73 -28.64
N LYS A 387 0.31 6.44 -27.70
CA LYS A 387 1.63 6.07 -27.18
C LYS A 387 1.59 4.95 -26.14
N THR A 388 0.38 4.65 -25.62
CA THR A 388 0.22 3.70 -24.51
C THR A 388 -0.71 2.53 -24.87
N LYS A 389 -0.70 2.15 -26.12
CA LYS A 389 -1.43 0.97 -26.59
C LYS A 389 -0.86 -0.29 -25.96
N LEU A 390 -1.73 -1.15 -25.48
CA LEU A 390 -1.38 -2.51 -25.10
C LEU A 390 -1.22 -3.38 -26.34
N ASP A 391 -0.37 -4.38 -26.24
CA ASP A 391 -0.23 -5.40 -27.28
C ASP A 391 -1.54 -6.19 -27.43
N PRO A 392 -2.18 -6.19 -28.63
CA PRO A 392 -3.45 -6.87 -28.81
C PRO A 392 -3.36 -8.39 -28.65
N GLY A 393 -2.24 -8.99 -29.02
CA GLY A 393 -2.01 -10.44 -28.90
C GLY A 393 -1.97 -10.86 -27.43
N LYS A 394 -1.18 -10.19 -26.61
CA LYS A 394 -1.11 -10.42 -25.16
C LYS A 394 -2.47 -10.15 -24.47
N CYS A 395 -3.19 -9.12 -24.86
CA CYS A 395 -4.54 -8.84 -24.36
C CYS A 395 -5.51 -9.97 -24.68
N ASN A 396 -5.48 -10.47 -25.92
CA ASN A 396 -6.37 -11.54 -26.36
C ASN A 396 -5.98 -12.91 -25.73
N ALA A 397 -4.69 -13.17 -25.53
CA ALA A 397 -4.26 -14.35 -24.78
C ALA A 397 -4.84 -14.36 -23.37
N LEU A 398 -4.80 -13.23 -22.69
CA LEU A 398 -5.37 -13.10 -21.34
C LEU A 398 -6.91 -13.21 -21.36
N ARG A 399 -7.58 -12.60 -22.35
CA ARG A 399 -9.04 -12.76 -22.52
C ARG A 399 -9.44 -14.20 -22.76
N SER A 400 -8.72 -14.89 -23.65
CA SER A 400 -8.99 -16.30 -23.99
C SER A 400 -8.94 -17.20 -22.76
N VAL A 401 -7.91 -17.06 -21.94
CA VAL A 401 -7.76 -17.83 -20.69
C VAL A 401 -8.92 -17.62 -19.73
N LEU A 402 -9.46 -16.40 -19.71
CA LEU A 402 -10.56 -16.02 -18.80
C LEU A 402 -11.96 -16.24 -19.43
N GLY A 403 -12.02 -16.79 -20.64
CA GLY A 403 -13.28 -16.99 -21.36
C GLY A 403 -13.97 -15.69 -21.76
N LEU A 404 -13.22 -14.61 -21.95
CA LEU A 404 -13.74 -13.31 -22.37
C LEU A 404 -13.78 -13.19 -23.89
N PRO A 405 -14.71 -12.42 -24.45
CA PRO A 405 -14.74 -12.13 -25.88
C PRO A 405 -13.43 -11.49 -26.33
N LEU A 406 -12.88 -12.00 -27.45
CA LEU A 406 -11.70 -11.39 -28.07
C LEU A 406 -12.10 -10.06 -28.73
N GLN A 407 -11.30 -9.05 -28.54
CA GLN A 407 -11.52 -7.73 -29.11
C GLN A 407 -10.29 -7.31 -29.92
N GLY A 408 -10.47 -7.04 -31.18
CA GLY A 408 -9.39 -6.66 -32.09
C GLY A 408 -8.85 -5.26 -31.84
N THR A 409 -9.72 -4.30 -31.44
CA THR A 409 -9.36 -2.88 -31.31
C THR A 409 -9.85 -2.31 -29.98
N ILE A 410 -9.01 -1.59 -29.29
CA ILE A 410 -9.38 -0.77 -28.13
C ILE A 410 -9.96 0.53 -28.68
N THR A 411 -11.23 0.78 -28.41
CA THR A 411 -11.98 1.89 -29.01
C THR A 411 -12.28 3.03 -28.03
N THR A 412 -12.28 2.73 -26.74
CA THR A 412 -12.67 3.72 -25.71
C THR A 412 -11.43 4.41 -25.16
N LYS A 413 -11.32 5.71 -25.38
CA LYS A 413 -10.36 6.54 -24.65
C LYS A 413 -10.74 6.54 -23.17
N CYS A 414 -9.81 6.72 -22.28
CA CYS A 414 -9.96 6.66 -20.85
C CYS A 414 -11.00 7.67 -20.28
N ASP A 415 -12.18 7.66 -20.84
CA ASP A 415 -13.37 8.32 -20.33
C ASP A 415 -14.13 7.46 -19.33
N MET A 416 -13.76 6.19 -19.26
CA MET A 416 -14.30 5.22 -18.36
C MET A 416 -13.20 4.62 -17.48
N TYR A 417 -13.26 4.87 -16.22
CA TYR A 417 -12.45 4.21 -15.24
C TYR A 417 -13.06 2.91 -14.84
N ALA A 418 -12.21 2.05 -14.42
CA ALA A 418 -12.64 0.84 -13.80
C ALA A 418 -13.57 1.12 -12.62
N ASN A 419 -14.57 0.28 -12.49
CA ASN A 419 -15.38 0.18 -11.29
C ASN A 419 -14.49 -0.10 -10.07
N ARG A 420 -15.05 0.00 -8.87
CA ARG A 420 -14.40 -0.55 -7.69
C ARG A 420 -14.07 -2.01 -7.92
N TYR A 421 -12.84 -2.38 -7.59
CA TYR A 421 -12.45 -3.78 -7.58
C TYR A 421 -13.02 -4.45 -6.31
N PRO A 422 -13.70 -5.60 -6.42
CA PRO A 422 -14.20 -6.29 -5.24
C PRO A 422 -13.04 -6.72 -4.33
N TRP A 423 -12.99 -6.19 -3.11
CA TRP A 423 -11.91 -6.53 -2.17
C TRP A 423 -11.80 -8.04 -1.89
N ALA A 424 -12.96 -8.74 -1.87
CA ALA A 424 -12.97 -10.18 -1.67
C ALA A 424 -12.29 -10.95 -2.80
N GLU A 425 -12.38 -10.46 -4.03
CA GLU A 425 -11.69 -11.05 -5.18
C GLU A 425 -10.19 -10.69 -5.21
N ALA A 426 -9.80 -9.53 -4.65
CA ALA A 426 -8.40 -9.21 -4.51
C ALA A 426 -7.64 -10.21 -3.63
N LEU A 427 -8.31 -10.82 -2.65
CA LEU A 427 -7.72 -11.88 -1.82
C LEU A 427 -7.36 -13.14 -2.61
N ASN A 428 -8.01 -13.41 -3.75
CA ASN A 428 -7.70 -14.55 -4.60
C ASN A 428 -6.35 -14.43 -5.30
N LEU A 429 -5.73 -13.27 -5.27
CA LEU A 429 -4.40 -13.03 -5.84
C LEU A 429 -3.27 -13.53 -4.93
N PHE A 430 -3.53 -13.81 -3.65
CA PHE A 430 -2.56 -14.51 -2.81
C PHE A 430 -2.34 -15.95 -3.28
N GLY A 431 -1.09 -16.36 -3.40
CA GLY A 431 -0.70 -17.68 -3.87
C GLY A 431 -1.00 -17.95 -5.35
N ALA A 432 -1.10 -16.89 -6.18
CA ALA A 432 -1.35 -17.04 -7.60
C ALA A 432 -0.19 -17.72 -8.34
N VAL A 433 1.03 -17.38 -7.98
CA VAL A 433 2.25 -17.96 -8.56
C VAL A 433 3.18 -18.36 -7.43
N LYS A 434 3.76 -19.55 -7.52
CA LYS A 434 4.78 -19.98 -6.57
C LYS A 434 6.01 -19.09 -6.72
N ASP A 435 6.56 -18.64 -5.62
CA ASP A 435 7.77 -17.81 -5.49
C ASP A 435 7.67 -16.37 -6.00
N TYR A 436 6.59 -16.02 -6.73
CA TYR A 436 6.35 -14.67 -7.23
C TYR A 436 5.02 -14.10 -6.75
N GLY A 437 5.01 -12.79 -6.56
CA GLY A 437 3.81 -12.10 -6.08
C GLY A 437 3.44 -12.49 -4.65
N ALA A 438 2.26 -12.09 -4.22
CA ALA A 438 1.76 -12.35 -2.89
C ALA A 438 1.52 -13.85 -2.67
N GLN A 439 2.19 -14.42 -1.69
CA GLN A 439 2.08 -15.81 -1.27
C GLN A 439 0.99 -15.95 -0.18
N LEU A 440 0.48 -17.16 0.02
CA LEU A 440 -0.46 -17.40 1.12
C LEU A 440 0.18 -16.98 2.46
N PRO A 441 -0.48 -16.12 3.25
CA PRO A 441 0.03 -15.74 4.57
C PRO A 441 0.23 -16.98 5.47
N LYS A 442 1.35 -16.99 6.20
CA LYS A 442 1.68 -18.04 7.16
C LYS A 442 1.28 -17.62 8.57
#